data_c855adef6fd5daabdf30a23c8b6aed82
#
_entry.id   c855adef6fd5daabdf30a23c8b6aed82
#
_cell.length_a   1.000
_cell.length_b   1.000
_cell.length_c   1.000
_cell.angle_alpha   90.00
_cell.angle_beta   90.00
_cell.angle_gamma   90.00
#
_symmetry.space_group_name_H-M   'P 1'
#
loop_
_entity.id
_entity.type
_entity.pdbx_description
1 polymer ?
#
loop_
_entity_poly.entity_id
_entity_poly.type
_entity_poly.pdbx_seq_one_letter_code
_entity_poly.pdbx_strand_id
1 'polypeptide(L)'
;MLAGDDLLPDLIVGRIPASTTNDLRVAVDKIIEFEQTPERSKWRNSVLLISEGEAWFVAQHEFLGAELPPSYFQKKLYNGATTAPHLDVFYGRRAESLAFLNEGSLWTIYLGHGGGGVWGSDRLLVHADPPTLQNAGRAGIFLSMTCFTGAFAGVTQKSLAELMLFSRGGAIAWLGASSVGWVNNDFYFTQSIIRA
;
A
#
# COMPACT_ATOMS: atom_id res chain seq x y z
N MET A 1 21.73 3.61 9.08
CA MET A 1 22.97 3.89 9.82
C MET A 1 22.57 4.38 11.20
N LEU A 2 23.25 3.91 12.20
CA LEU A 2 23.14 4.38 13.59
C LEU A 2 24.45 5.07 13.90
N ALA A 3 24.41 6.28 14.41
CA ALA A 3 25.54 6.98 14.98
C ALA A 3 25.15 7.42 16.40
N GLY A 4 26.03 7.20 17.35
CA GLY A 4 25.71 7.42 18.77
C GLY A 4 25.19 6.16 19.47
N ASP A 5 24.75 6.32 20.71
CA ASP A 5 24.38 5.24 21.62
C ASP A 5 22.86 5.12 21.85
N ASP A 6 22.05 5.85 21.10
CA ASP A 6 20.60 5.94 21.36
C ASP A 6 19.75 4.92 20.56
N LEU A 7 20.37 4.12 19.70
CA LEU A 7 19.70 3.13 18.82
C LEU A 7 18.69 3.72 17.82
N LEU A 8 18.65 5.03 17.65
CA LEU A 8 17.79 5.69 16.68
C LEU A 8 18.52 5.84 15.33
N PRO A 9 17.83 5.69 14.21
CA PRO A 9 18.44 5.91 12.90
C PRO A 9 18.66 7.41 12.65
N ASP A 10 19.91 7.81 12.34
CA ASP A 10 20.26 9.19 11.99
C ASP A 10 19.80 9.60 10.59
N LEU A 11 19.52 8.66 9.75
CA LEU A 11 19.10 8.88 8.37
C LEU A 11 17.89 8.02 8.02
N ILE A 12 16.94 8.62 7.33
CA ILE A 12 15.86 7.88 6.68
C ILE A 12 16.43 7.25 5.40
N VAL A 13 16.31 5.93 5.29
CA VAL A 13 16.86 5.17 4.17
C VAL A 13 15.73 4.43 3.45
N GLY A 14 15.58 4.67 2.15
CA GLY A 14 14.75 3.90 1.25
C GLY A 14 15.60 3.02 0.33
N ARG A 15 14.99 2.00 -0.28
CA ARG A 15 15.62 1.12 -1.25
C ARG A 15 14.80 1.07 -2.53
N ILE A 16 15.47 1.19 -3.68
CA ILE A 16 14.90 0.87 -5.00
C ILE A 16 15.55 -0.45 -5.44
N PRO A 17 14.88 -1.60 -5.28
CA PRO A 17 15.46 -2.93 -5.55
C PRO A 17 15.41 -3.28 -7.05
N ALA A 18 15.88 -2.35 -7.90
CA ALA A 18 15.86 -2.50 -9.35
C ALA A 18 16.82 -3.61 -9.80
N SER A 19 16.32 -4.56 -10.59
CA SER A 19 17.12 -5.61 -11.21
C SER A 19 17.54 -5.30 -12.65
N THR A 20 16.93 -4.28 -13.26
CA THR A 20 17.25 -3.82 -14.62
C THR A 20 17.30 -2.28 -14.68
N THR A 21 17.98 -1.74 -15.70
CA THR A 21 17.99 -0.31 -15.97
C THR A 21 16.58 0.24 -16.23
N ASN A 22 15.71 -0.58 -16.84
CA ASN A 22 14.32 -0.19 -17.06
C ASN A 22 13.52 -0.07 -15.77
N ASP A 23 13.70 -0.97 -14.80
CA ASP A 23 13.09 -0.89 -13.49
C ASP A 23 13.46 0.42 -12.80
N LEU A 24 14.77 0.71 -12.78
CA LEU A 24 15.26 1.95 -12.17
C LEU A 24 14.67 3.19 -12.85
N ARG A 25 14.66 3.23 -14.19
CA ARG A 25 14.10 4.35 -14.95
C ARG A 25 12.63 4.57 -14.63
N VAL A 26 11.81 3.51 -14.64
CA VAL A 26 10.38 3.62 -14.33
C VAL A 26 10.15 4.16 -12.91
N ALA A 27 10.90 3.67 -11.92
CA ALA A 27 10.78 4.16 -10.54
C ALA A 27 11.16 5.64 -10.41
N VAL A 28 12.30 6.04 -10.99
CA VAL A 28 12.80 7.43 -10.95
C VAL A 28 11.85 8.38 -11.70
N ASP A 29 11.39 8.00 -12.90
CA ASP A 29 10.46 8.81 -13.67
C ASP A 29 9.16 9.08 -12.90
N LYS A 30 8.61 8.07 -12.20
CA LYS A 30 7.42 8.25 -11.36
C LYS A 30 7.66 9.19 -10.17
N ILE A 31 8.81 9.10 -9.52
CA ILE A 31 9.16 9.98 -8.41
C ILE A 31 9.26 11.43 -8.93
N ILE A 32 9.96 11.65 -10.05
CA ILE A 32 10.10 12.98 -10.67
C ILE A 32 8.72 13.53 -11.06
N GLU A 33 7.87 12.72 -11.69
CA GLU A 33 6.51 13.11 -12.06
C GLU A 33 5.68 13.49 -10.83
N PHE A 34 5.77 12.71 -9.74
CA PHE A 34 5.07 13.01 -8.49
C PHE A 34 5.49 14.34 -7.86
N GLU A 35 6.78 14.70 -7.95
CA GLU A 35 7.32 15.91 -7.35
C GLU A 35 7.13 17.14 -8.24
N GLN A 36 7.37 17.02 -9.54
CA GLN A 36 7.44 18.17 -10.47
C GLN A 36 6.11 18.49 -11.14
N THR A 37 5.32 17.47 -11.46
CA THR A 37 4.03 17.63 -12.16
C THR A 37 2.88 16.99 -11.42
N PRO A 38 2.63 17.43 -10.18
CA PRO A 38 1.56 16.83 -9.40
C PRO A 38 0.20 17.14 -10.04
N GLU A 39 -0.52 16.12 -10.47
CA GLU A 39 -1.94 16.27 -10.75
C GLU A 39 -2.64 16.73 -9.45
N ARG A 40 -3.10 17.98 -9.46
CA ARG A 40 -3.77 18.59 -8.29
C ARG A 40 -5.24 18.16 -8.27
N SER A 41 -5.50 16.95 -7.87
CA SER A 41 -6.86 16.43 -7.74
C SER A 41 -7.08 15.77 -6.38
N LYS A 42 -8.31 15.35 -6.11
CA LYS A 42 -8.73 14.81 -4.82
C LYS A 42 -7.90 13.63 -4.31
N TRP A 43 -7.25 12.88 -5.20
CA TRP A 43 -6.45 11.72 -4.81
C TRP A 43 -5.30 12.06 -3.86
N ARG A 44 -4.75 13.30 -3.94
CA ARG A 44 -3.67 13.75 -3.05
C ARG A 44 -4.11 13.96 -1.59
N ASN A 45 -5.40 14.06 -1.36
CA ASN A 45 -5.98 14.17 -0.02
C ASN A 45 -6.85 12.94 0.29
N SER A 46 -6.62 11.82 -0.38
CA SER A 46 -7.37 10.60 -0.13
C SER A 46 -6.50 9.49 0.46
N VAL A 47 -7.12 8.72 1.32
CA VAL A 47 -6.59 7.48 1.90
C VAL A 47 -7.51 6.35 1.52
N LEU A 48 -6.96 5.29 0.94
CA LEU A 48 -7.66 4.06 0.62
C LEU A 48 -7.33 3.00 1.67
N LEU A 49 -8.31 2.58 2.42
CA LEU A 49 -8.23 1.51 3.41
C LEU A 49 -8.78 0.23 2.80
N ILE A 50 -7.96 -0.79 2.64
CA ILE A 50 -8.33 -2.10 2.08
C ILE A 50 -8.04 -3.19 3.11
N SER A 51 -9.01 -4.07 3.40
CA SER A 51 -8.79 -5.23 4.26
C SER A 51 -9.43 -6.51 3.73
N GLU A 52 -8.93 -7.63 4.24
CA GLU A 52 -9.70 -8.87 4.24
C GLU A 52 -10.93 -8.73 5.13
N GLY A 53 -11.90 -9.67 4.94
CA GLY A 53 -13.22 -9.59 5.56
C GLY A 53 -13.29 -10.03 7.01
N GLU A 54 -12.20 -10.47 7.61
CA GLU A 54 -12.18 -10.86 9.02
C GLU A 54 -12.45 -9.65 9.92
N ALA A 55 -13.29 -9.87 10.91
CA ALA A 55 -13.79 -8.80 11.78
C ALA A 55 -12.69 -7.99 12.46
N TRP A 56 -11.56 -8.61 12.80
CA TRP A 56 -10.44 -7.89 13.44
C TRP A 56 -9.70 -6.96 12.47
N PHE A 57 -9.50 -7.33 11.18
CA PHE A 57 -8.92 -6.44 10.19
C PHE A 57 -9.82 -5.26 9.90
N VAL A 58 -11.13 -5.52 9.78
CA VAL A 58 -12.13 -4.46 9.61
C VAL A 58 -12.12 -3.52 10.81
N ALA A 59 -12.14 -4.04 12.04
CA ALA A 59 -12.10 -3.22 13.25
C ALA A 59 -10.82 -2.38 13.34
N GLN A 60 -9.66 -2.92 12.98
CA GLN A 60 -8.40 -2.18 12.93
C GLN A 60 -8.45 -1.05 11.91
N HIS A 61 -9.02 -1.28 10.72
CA HIS A 61 -9.19 -0.23 9.71
C HIS A 61 -10.15 0.87 10.15
N GLU A 62 -11.26 0.53 10.79
CA GLU A 62 -12.19 1.52 11.35
C GLU A 62 -11.50 2.37 12.41
N PHE A 63 -10.68 1.76 13.25
CA PHE A 63 -9.91 2.48 14.25
C PHE A 63 -8.89 3.43 13.61
N LEU A 64 -8.09 2.95 12.65
CA LEU A 64 -7.13 3.77 11.93
C LEU A 64 -7.79 4.90 11.16
N GLY A 65 -8.93 4.62 10.53
CA GLY A 65 -9.72 5.62 9.82
C GLY A 65 -10.22 6.74 10.75
N ALA A 66 -10.60 6.41 11.98
CA ALA A 66 -11.02 7.39 12.97
C ALA A 66 -9.87 8.31 13.46
N GLU A 67 -8.62 7.86 13.35
CA GLU A 67 -7.43 8.64 13.71
C GLU A 67 -6.90 9.53 12.57
N LEU A 68 -7.34 9.31 11.34
CA LEU A 68 -6.91 10.13 10.21
C LEU A 68 -7.40 11.58 10.36
N PRO A 69 -6.57 12.57 10.02
CA PRO A 69 -7.00 13.97 10.02
C PRO A 69 -8.25 14.17 9.16
N PRO A 70 -9.21 15.02 9.59
CA PRO A 70 -10.46 15.28 8.86
C PRO A 70 -10.26 15.86 7.45
N SER A 71 -9.06 16.34 7.13
CA SER A 71 -8.69 16.83 5.79
C SER A 71 -8.54 15.72 4.76
N TYR A 72 -8.38 14.48 5.19
CA TYR A 72 -8.29 13.33 4.29
C TYR A 72 -9.66 12.76 3.94
N PHE A 73 -9.88 12.58 2.65
CA PHE A 73 -11.03 11.83 2.15
C PHE A 73 -10.75 10.35 2.24
N GLN A 74 -11.52 9.63 3.02
CA GLN A 74 -11.36 8.19 3.22
C GLN A 74 -12.19 7.39 2.21
N LYS A 75 -11.56 6.40 1.60
CA LYS A 75 -12.20 5.33 0.83
C LYS A 75 -11.96 4.03 1.57
N LYS A 76 -12.99 3.22 1.76
CA LYS A 76 -12.89 1.96 2.49
C LYS A 76 -13.40 0.82 1.62
N LEU A 77 -12.57 -0.18 1.42
CA LEU A 77 -12.89 -1.41 0.70
C LEU A 77 -12.60 -2.62 1.57
N TYR A 78 -13.63 -3.31 2.00
CA TYR A 78 -13.51 -4.53 2.78
C TYR A 78 -13.94 -5.73 1.95
N ASN A 79 -13.13 -6.80 2.00
CA ASN A 79 -13.39 -8.01 1.25
C ASN A 79 -14.60 -8.77 1.82
N GLY A 80 -15.47 -9.23 0.94
CA GLY A 80 -16.58 -10.12 1.29
C GLY A 80 -17.92 -9.45 1.46
N ALA A 81 -18.94 -10.27 1.59
CA ALA A 81 -20.29 -9.84 1.93
C ALA A 81 -20.36 -9.64 3.44
N THR A 82 -20.72 -8.48 3.90
CA THR A 82 -20.85 -8.27 5.32
C THR A 82 -22.28 -8.07 5.74
N THR A 83 -22.47 -8.34 7.03
CA THR A 83 -23.72 -8.17 7.72
C THR A 83 -23.86 -6.80 8.40
N ALA A 84 -22.81 -5.97 8.37
CA ALA A 84 -22.82 -4.66 9.00
C ALA A 84 -22.73 -3.55 7.94
N PRO A 85 -23.81 -2.85 7.61
CA PRO A 85 -23.77 -1.74 6.68
C PRO A 85 -23.15 -0.51 7.37
N HIS A 86 -21.92 -0.19 7.00
CA HIS A 86 -21.39 1.15 7.17
C HIS A 86 -21.67 1.92 5.89
N LEU A 87 -22.28 3.10 5.98
CA LEU A 87 -22.73 3.88 4.83
C LEU A 87 -21.58 4.37 3.93
N ASP A 88 -20.37 4.38 4.45
CA ASP A 88 -19.14 4.86 3.79
C ASP A 88 -18.18 3.74 3.39
N VAL A 89 -18.59 2.48 3.55
CA VAL A 89 -17.77 1.29 3.26
C VAL A 89 -18.25 0.60 2.00
N PHE A 90 -17.33 0.28 1.14
CA PHE A 90 -17.56 -0.53 -0.03
C PHE A 90 -17.17 -1.98 0.24
N TYR A 91 -18.05 -2.92 -0.04
CA TYR A 91 -17.74 -4.34 0.03
C TYR A 91 -17.51 -4.86 -1.38
N GLY A 92 -16.33 -5.40 -1.62
CA GLY A 92 -15.98 -5.83 -2.95
C GLY A 92 -14.85 -6.85 -2.95
N ARG A 93 -14.48 -7.23 -4.15
CA ARG A 93 -13.43 -8.20 -4.44
C ARG A 93 -12.35 -7.54 -5.30
N ARG A 94 -11.57 -8.35 -5.99
CA ARG A 94 -10.45 -7.88 -6.81
C ARG A 94 -10.84 -6.82 -7.85
N ALA A 95 -11.99 -6.93 -8.51
CA ALA A 95 -12.42 -5.96 -9.53
C ALA A 95 -12.59 -4.56 -8.92
N GLU A 96 -13.24 -4.47 -7.77
CA GLU A 96 -13.44 -3.23 -7.04
C GLU A 96 -12.12 -2.71 -6.46
N SER A 97 -11.26 -3.60 -5.96
CA SER A 97 -9.90 -3.25 -5.50
C SER A 97 -9.12 -2.56 -6.63
N LEU A 98 -9.08 -3.15 -7.82
CA LEU A 98 -8.41 -2.57 -8.98
C LEU A 98 -9.05 -1.26 -9.44
N ALA A 99 -10.37 -1.13 -9.37
CA ALA A 99 -11.07 0.12 -9.67
C ALA A 99 -10.63 1.24 -8.73
N PHE A 100 -10.62 1.01 -7.41
CA PHE A 100 -10.16 1.99 -6.42
C PHE A 100 -8.66 2.32 -6.56
N LEU A 101 -7.82 1.32 -6.85
CA LEU A 101 -6.39 1.55 -7.09
C LEU A 101 -6.17 2.42 -8.35
N ASN A 102 -6.98 2.24 -9.39
CA ASN A 102 -6.92 3.04 -10.61
C ASN A 102 -7.38 4.49 -10.42
N GLU A 103 -8.27 4.76 -9.48
CA GLU A 103 -8.61 6.14 -9.11
C GLU A 103 -7.42 6.88 -8.49
N GLY A 104 -6.53 6.16 -7.81
CA GLY A 104 -5.41 6.68 -7.06
C GLY A 104 -5.80 7.19 -5.67
N SER A 105 -4.85 7.15 -4.77
CA SER A 105 -4.92 7.71 -3.41
C SER A 105 -3.50 8.06 -2.96
N LEU A 106 -3.36 9.10 -2.14
CA LEU A 106 -2.03 9.46 -1.60
C LEU A 106 -1.48 8.33 -0.74
N TRP A 107 -2.36 7.77 0.10
CA TRP A 107 -2.05 6.60 0.92
C TRP A 107 -2.99 5.46 0.58
N THR A 108 -2.43 4.28 0.40
CA THR A 108 -3.18 3.02 0.35
C THR A 108 -2.68 2.14 1.48
N ILE A 109 -3.57 1.76 2.38
CA ILE A 109 -3.26 0.94 3.55
C ILE A 109 -4.00 -0.38 3.41
N TYR A 110 -3.26 -1.47 3.37
CA TYR A 110 -3.79 -2.82 3.36
C TYR A 110 -3.45 -3.54 4.67
N LEU A 111 -4.46 -4.10 5.34
CA LEU A 111 -4.33 -5.02 6.47
C LEU A 111 -5.04 -6.33 6.13
N GLY A 112 -4.34 -7.43 6.23
CA GLY A 112 -4.87 -8.75 5.90
C GLY A 112 -3.79 -9.80 5.80
N HIS A 113 -4.18 -11.00 5.37
CA HIS A 113 -3.22 -12.02 4.99
C HIS A 113 -2.58 -11.70 3.65
N GLY A 114 -1.43 -12.30 3.37
CA GLY A 114 -0.76 -12.12 2.09
C GLY A 114 0.42 -13.04 1.91
N GLY A 115 1.01 -12.92 0.75
CA GLY A 115 2.22 -13.62 0.33
C GLY A 115 3.03 -12.74 -0.61
N GLY A 116 4.16 -13.23 -1.09
CA GLY A 116 5.07 -12.44 -1.93
C GLY A 116 4.42 -11.79 -3.16
N GLY A 117 3.30 -12.31 -3.62
CA GLY A 117 2.61 -11.83 -4.82
C GLY A 117 1.10 -11.68 -4.69
N VAL A 118 0.55 -11.62 -3.48
CA VAL A 118 -0.92 -11.60 -3.31
C VAL A 118 -1.33 -10.88 -2.03
N TRP A 119 -2.44 -10.14 -2.12
CA TRP A 119 -3.22 -9.66 -0.99
C TRP A 119 -4.43 -10.57 -0.77
N GLY A 120 -4.46 -11.21 0.38
CA GLY A 120 -5.58 -12.01 0.84
C GLY A 120 -5.82 -13.32 0.11
N SER A 121 -6.59 -14.18 0.74
CA SER A 121 -7.05 -15.46 0.17
C SER A 121 -7.96 -15.25 -1.04
N ASP A 122 -8.76 -14.18 -1.06
CA ASP A 122 -9.64 -13.79 -2.17
C ASP A 122 -8.93 -12.97 -3.26
N ARG A 123 -7.59 -12.82 -3.15
CA ARG A 123 -6.74 -12.28 -4.21
C ARG A 123 -7.11 -10.84 -4.59
N LEU A 124 -7.29 -9.96 -3.60
CA LEU A 124 -7.64 -8.54 -3.81
C LEU A 124 -6.65 -7.80 -4.71
N LEU A 125 -5.37 -8.20 -4.67
CA LEU A 125 -4.31 -7.77 -5.59
C LEU A 125 -3.38 -8.96 -5.80
N VAL A 126 -2.96 -9.19 -7.05
CA VAL A 126 -2.04 -10.28 -7.39
C VAL A 126 -0.93 -9.81 -8.32
N HIS A 127 0.12 -10.62 -8.48
CA HIS A 127 1.30 -10.35 -9.34
C HIS A 127 0.97 -9.84 -10.75
N ALA A 128 -0.13 -10.29 -11.34
CA ALA A 128 -0.49 -9.91 -12.70
C ALA A 128 -1.11 -8.50 -12.80
N ASP A 129 -1.50 -7.89 -11.69
CA ASP A 129 -2.26 -6.63 -11.70
C ASP A 129 -1.39 -5.38 -11.88
N PRO A 130 -0.24 -5.22 -11.21
CA PRO A 130 0.51 -3.97 -11.27
C PRO A 130 0.80 -3.44 -12.67
N PRO A 131 1.16 -4.29 -13.68
CA PRO A 131 1.37 -3.82 -15.05
C PRO A 131 0.09 -3.31 -15.74
N THR A 132 -1.10 -3.65 -15.21
CA THR A 132 -2.39 -3.28 -15.80
C THR A 132 -2.98 -2.02 -15.17
N LEU A 133 -2.42 -1.54 -14.06
CA LEU A 133 -2.92 -0.37 -13.35
C LEU A 133 -2.79 0.91 -14.17
N GLN A 134 -3.84 1.73 -14.13
CA GLN A 134 -3.99 2.95 -14.92
C GLN A 134 -3.91 4.23 -14.07
N ASN A 135 -3.30 4.13 -12.90
CA ASN A 135 -3.13 5.26 -11.98
C ASN A 135 -1.82 6.05 -12.21
N ALA A 136 -1.22 5.99 -13.40
CA ALA A 136 -0.09 6.84 -13.75
C ALA A 136 -0.41 8.32 -13.47
N GLY A 137 0.54 9.06 -12.89
CA GLY A 137 0.32 10.43 -12.39
C GLY A 137 -0.43 10.51 -11.05
N ARG A 138 -1.02 9.41 -10.59
CA ARG A 138 -1.76 9.30 -9.31
C ARG A 138 -1.26 8.14 -8.45
N ALA A 139 -0.02 7.71 -8.68
CA ALA A 139 0.63 6.68 -7.90
C ALA A 139 0.99 7.24 -6.50
N GLY A 140 0.50 6.60 -5.46
CA GLY A 140 0.72 7.02 -4.07
C GLY A 140 1.66 6.10 -3.31
N ILE A 141 1.63 6.23 -1.98
CA ILE A 141 2.41 5.47 -1.03
C ILE A 141 1.56 4.31 -0.50
N PHE A 142 2.13 3.12 -0.49
CA PHE A 142 1.45 1.92 -0.02
C PHE A 142 2.03 1.43 1.30
N LEU A 143 1.16 1.21 2.28
CA LEU A 143 1.44 0.48 3.50
C LEU A 143 0.78 -0.89 3.37
N SER A 144 1.56 -1.90 3.01
CA SER A 144 1.09 -3.27 2.82
C SER A 144 1.45 -4.11 4.04
N MET A 145 0.61 -4.03 5.04
CA MET A 145 0.81 -4.65 6.34
C MET A 145 0.34 -6.10 6.31
N THR A 146 1.20 -6.93 5.75
CA THR A 146 0.97 -8.37 5.57
C THR A 146 2.28 -9.08 5.24
N CYS A 147 2.25 -10.43 5.21
CA CYS A 147 3.43 -11.25 5.00
C CYS A 147 4.03 -11.08 3.59
N PHE A 148 5.35 -11.02 3.49
CA PHE A 148 6.18 -11.21 2.30
C PHE A 148 5.97 -10.25 1.12
N THR A 149 5.05 -9.31 1.14
CA THR A 149 4.77 -8.44 -0.01
C THR A 149 5.92 -7.51 -0.38
N GLY A 150 6.82 -7.24 0.58
CA GLY A 150 8.07 -6.51 0.39
C GLY A 150 9.33 -7.40 0.26
N ALA A 151 9.20 -8.68 -0.03
CA ALA A 151 10.32 -9.65 -0.09
C ALA A 151 11.17 -9.48 -1.35
N PHE A 152 11.90 -8.37 -1.46
CA PHE A 152 12.72 -8.00 -2.61
C PHE A 152 14.00 -8.86 -2.81
N ALA A 153 14.34 -9.72 -1.86
CA ALA A 153 15.51 -10.61 -1.96
C ALA A 153 15.22 -11.91 -2.72
N GLY A 154 14.01 -12.07 -3.28
CA GLY A 154 13.65 -13.23 -4.09
C GLY A 154 14.42 -13.25 -5.41
N VAL A 155 15.07 -14.36 -5.72
CA VAL A 155 15.90 -14.50 -6.94
C VAL A 155 15.13 -14.98 -8.15
N THR A 156 13.95 -15.56 -7.96
CA THR A 156 13.16 -16.21 -9.02
C THR A 156 11.98 -15.38 -9.49
N GLN A 157 11.47 -14.52 -8.64
CA GLN A 157 10.26 -13.74 -8.92
C GLN A 157 10.28 -12.43 -8.14
N LYS A 158 9.89 -11.33 -8.79
CA LYS A 158 9.70 -10.04 -8.11
C LYS A 158 8.56 -10.13 -7.10
N SER A 159 8.73 -9.48 -5.96
CA SER A 159 7.66 -9.28 -4.98
C SER A 159 6.57 -8.35 -5.52
N LEU A 160 5.43 -8.32 -4.84
CA LEU A 160 4.35 -7.39 -5.18
C LEU A 160 4.81 -5.94 -5.10
N ALA A 161 5.63 -5.60 -4.09
CA ALA A 161 6.26 -4.28 -3.95
C ALA A 161 7.08 -3.89 -5.18
N GLU A 162 7.95 -4.77 -5.66
CA GLU A 162 8.79 -4.50 -6.82
C GLU A 162 7.94 -4.29 -8.07
N LEU A 163 6.91 -5.12 -8.29
CA LEU A 163 6.01 -4.95 -9.42
C LEU A 163 5.24 -3.63 -9.36
N MET A 164 4.78 -3.22 -8.19
CA MET A 164 4.11 -1.93 -8.00
C MET A 164 5.05 -0.73 -8.22
N LEU A 165 6.30 -0.85 -7.78
CA LEU A 165 7.31 0.19 -7.99
C LEU A 165 7.75 0.31 -9.46
N PHE A 166 7.86 -0.82 -10.17
CA PHE A 166 8.41 -0.86 -11.53
C PHE A 166 7.35 -0.90 -12.65
N SER A 167 6.07 -0.83 -12.32
CA SER A 167 4.99 -0.59 -13.28
C SER A 167 4.75 0.90 -13.46
N ARG A 168 4.32 1.34 -14.64
CA ARG A 168 4.04 2.75 -14.96
C ARG A 168 2.96 3.34 -14.04
N GLY A 169 1.92 2.55 -13.74
CA GLY A 169 1.01 2.78 -12.62
C GLY A 169 1.60 2.25 -11.31
N GLY A 170 0.74 1.83 -10.39
CA GLY A 170 1.14 1.20 -9.13
C GLY A 170 1.48 2.22 -8.04
N ALA A 171 2.66 2.11 -7.44
CA ALA A 171 3.08 2.88 -6.27
C ALA A 171 4.37 3.67 -6.54
N ILE A 172 4.53 4.84 -5.88
CA ILE A 172 5.82 5.55 -5.83
C ILE A 172 6.68 5.08 -4.67
N ALA A 173 6.06 4.61 -3.59
CA ALA A 173 6.72 4.03 -2.44
C ALA A 173 5.90 2.88 -1.87
N TRP A 174 6.59 1.92 -1.28
CA TRP A 174 5.99 0.74 -0.68
C TRP A 174 6.66 0.43 0.65
N LEU A 175 5.85 0.32 1.69
CA LEU A 175 6.26 -0.18 2.99
C LEU A 175 5.54 -1.49 3.24
N GLY A 176 6.28 -2.56 3.47
CA GLY A 176 5.71 -3.88 3.68
C GLY A 176 6.76 -4.87 4.17
N ALA A 177 6.32 -5.94 4.80
CA ALA A 177 7.19 -6.94 5.38
C ALA A 177 7.95 -7.72 4.30
N SER A 178 9.26 -7.91 4.51
CA SER A 178 10.11 -8.79 3.70
C SER A 178 10.03 -10.26 4.13
N SER A 179 9.35 -10.54 5.24
CA SER A 179 9.14 -11.87 5.81
C SER A 179 7.71 -11.99 6.35
N VAL A 180 7.48 -12.83 7.35
CA VAL A 180 6.19 -12.94 8.03
C VAL A 180 5.86 -11.62 8.75
N GLY A 181 4.67 -11.08 8.51
CA GLY A 181 4.08 -10.00 9.28
C GLY A 181 3.26 -10.53 10.46
N TRP A 182 3.04 -9.68 11.45
CA TRP A 182 2.26 -10.00 12.64
C TRP A 182 1.14 -8.97 12.83
N VAL A 183 -0.09 -9.41 12.83
CA VAL A 183 -1.31 -8.57 12.81
C VAL A 183 -1.25 -7.38 13.77
N ASN A 184 -0.91 -7.62 15.04
CA ASN A 184 -0.84 -6.54 16.03
C ASN A 184 0.33 -5.58 15.79
N ASN A 185 1.50 -6.10 15.42
CA ASN A 185 2.67 -5.27 15.14
C ASN A 185 2.43 -4.39 13.92
N ASP A 186 1.84 -4.97 12.87
CA ASP A 186 1.50 -4.26 11.63
C ASP A 186 0.47 -3.15 11.90
N PHE A 187 -0.52 -3.42 12.75
CA PHE A 187 -1.50 -2.43 13.18
C PHE A 187 -0.86 -1.28 13.97
N TYR A 188 -0.11 -1.57 15.03
CA TYR A 188 0.52 -0.52 15.86
C TYR A 188 1.56 0.28 15.08
N PHE A 189 2.27 -0.35 14.17
CA PHE A 189 3.21 0.33 13.29
C PHE A 189 2.50 1.31 12.35
N THR A 190 1.40 0.87 11.71
CA THR A 190 0.56 1.74 10.87
C THR A 190 -0.02 2.90 11.66
N GLN A 191 -0.52 2.64 12.87
CA GLN A 191 -1.04 3.66 13.78
C GLN A 191 0.03 4.71 14.11
N SER A 192 1.26 4.26 14.38
CA SER A 192 2.37 5.17 14.67
C SER A 192 2.70 6.09 13.49
N ILE A 193 2.60 5.59 12.26
CA ILE A 193 2.79 6.41 11.05
C ILE A 193 1.66 7.44 10.89
N ILE A 194 0.41 7.06 11.16
CA ILE A 194 -0.75 7.98 11.06
C ILE A 194 -0.66 9.11 12.10
N ARG A 195 -0.07 8.84 13.26
CA ARG A 195 0.05 9.81 14.37
C ARG A 195 1.27 10.72 14.27
N ALA A 196 2.24 10.42 13.41
CA ALA A 196 3.46 11.20 13.21
C ALA A 196 3.23 12.45 12.36
#